data_8782f703d662e0896f002cf12bc7eba6
#
_entry.id   8782f703d662e0896f002cf12bc7eba6
#
_cell.length_a   1.000
_cell.length_b   1.000
_cell.length_c   1.000
_cell.angle_alpha   90.00
_cell.angle_beta   90.00
_cell.angle_gamma   90.00
#
_symmetry.space_group_name_H-M   'P 1'
#
loop_
_entity.id
_entity.type
_entity.pdbx_description
1 polymer ?
#
loop_
_entity_poly.entity_id
_entity_poly.type
_entity_poly.pdbx_seq_one_letter_code
_entity_poly.pdbx_strand_id
1 'polypeptide(L)' 'MIRLSRLNGKDFVLNCELIKFIESTPDTVITLTTGEKLMVREGVDEVIRSTISYRQHLNQEPLPAEAPK' A
#
# COMPACT_ATOMS: atom_id res chain seq x y z
N MET A 1 0.89 0.12 -6.88
CA MET A 1 1.82 -0.62 -5.99
C MET A 1 2.40 0.33 -4.97
N ILE A 2 2.47 -0.11 -3.74
CA ILE A 2 3.07 0.69 -2.69
C ILE A 2 4.13 -0.14 -2.00
N ARG A 3 5.15 0.54 -1.46
CA ARG A 3 6.24 -0.14 -0.76
C ARG A 3 6.00 -0.07 0.74
N LEU A 4 6.08 -1.21 1.40
CA LEU A 4 5.86 -1.31 2.83
C LEU A 4 6.96 -2.15 3.45
N SER A 5 7.05 -2.11 4.78
CA SER A 5 8.03 -2.89 5.52
C SER A 5 7.33 -3.86 6.46
N ARG A 6 7.74 -5.11 6.43
CA ARG A 6 7.24 -6.09 7.40
C ARG A 6 7.82 -5.79 8.78
N LEU A 7 7.22 -6.35 9.80
CA LEU A 7 7.68 -6.12 11.17
C LEU A 7 9.14 -6.53 11.36
N ASN A 8 9.61 -7.52 10.60
CA ASN A 8 11.00 -7.95 10.71
C ASN A 8 11.96 -7.05 9.92
N GLY A 9 11.45 -5.96 9.35
CA GLY A 9 12.29 -4.99 8.65
C GLY A 9 12.46 -5.22 7.16
N LYS A 10 11.92 -6.31 6.63
CA LYS A 10 12.06 -6.59 5.21
C LYS A 10 11.04 -5.80 4.41
N ASP A 11 11.49 -5.16 3.35
CA ASP A 11 10.62 -4.41 2.47
C ASP A 11 9.88 -5.34 1.52
N PHE A 12 8.70 -4.90 1.12
CA PHE A 12 7.97 -5.61 0.09
C PHE A 12 7.07 -4.62 -0.64
N VAL A 13 6.59 -5.03 -1.80
CA VAL A 13 5.72 -4.19 -2.62
C VAL A 13 4.34 -4.84 -2.63
N LEU A 14 3.33 -4.02 -2.36
CA LEU A 14 1.96 -4.51 -2.28
C LEU A 14 1.11 -3.83 -3.35
N ASN A 15 0.29 -4.63 -4.02
CA ASN A 15 -0.71 -4.09 -4.91
C ASN A 15 -1.86 -3.57 -4.05
N CYS A 16 -1.95 -2.25 -3.91
CA CYS A 16 -2.93 -1.66 -3.00
C CYS A 16 -4.36 -1.88 -3.46
N GLU A 17 -4.58 -2.32 -4.68
CA GLU A 17 -5.93 -2.66 -5.12
C GLU A 17 -6.47 -3.91 -4.45
N LEU A 18 -5.60 -4.70 -3.82
CA LEU A 18 -6.00 -5.90 -3.11
C LEU A 18 -6.35 -5.65 -1.65
N ILE A 19 -6.20 -4.42 -1.17
CA ILE A 19 -6.46 -4.10 0.23
C ILE A 19 -7.96 -4.05 0.45
N LYS A 20 -8.42 -4.84 1.41
CA LYS A 20 -9.83 -4.83 1.80
C LYS A 20 -10.06 -3.85 2.93
N PHE A 21 -9.25 -3.92 3.98
CA PHE A 21 -9.29 -2.91 5.04
C PHE A 21 -7.99 -2.95 5.82
N ILE A 22 -7.78 -1.88 6.60
CA ILE A 22 -6.56 -1.68 7.38
C ILE A 22 -6.96 -1.41 8.81
N GLU A 23 -6.30 -2.09 9.75
CA GLU A 23 -6.54 -1.92 11.17
C GLU A 23 -5.25 -1.52 11.85
N SER A 24 -5.34 -0.83 13.00
CA SER A 24 -4.17 -0.30 13.67
C SER A 24 -3.89 -0.93 15.02
N THR A 25 -4.66 -1.91 15.47
CA THR A 25 -4.53 -2.45 16.81
C THR A 25 -4.26 -3.94 16.73
N PRO A 26 -3.22 -4.44 17.41
CA PRO A 26 -2.16 -3.69 18.11
C PRO A 26 -1.16 -3.06 17.17
N ASP A 27 -1.00 -3.62 15.98
CA ASP A 27 -0.09 -3.11 14.94
C ASP A 27 -0.90 -2.84 13.70
N THR A 28 -0.27 -2.24 12.71
CA THR A 28 -0.93 -2.02 11.43
C THR A 28 -1.11 -3.36 10.73
N VAL A 29 -2.35 -3.75 10.54
CA VAL A 29 -2.69 -5.01 9.88
C VAL A 29 -3.49 -4.69 8.63
N ILE A 30 -3.02 -5.18 7.51
CA ILE A 30 -3.68 -5.00 6.23
C ILE A 30 -4.33 -6.31 5.85
N THR A 31 -5.65 -6.30 5.66
CA THR A 31 -6.37 -7.48 5.22
C THR A 31 -6.63 -7.37 3.74
N LEU A 32 -6.21 -8.38 3.01
CA LEU A 32 -6.38 -8.40 1.56
C LEU A 32 -7.70 -9.02 1.18
N THR A 33 -8.12 -8.78 -0.05
CA THR A 33 -9.36 -9.34 -0.56
C THR A 33 -9.36 -10.86 -0.57
N THR A 34 -8.17 -11.47 -0.56
CA THR A 34 -8.04 -12.93 -0.49
C THR A 34 -8.24 -13.47 0.92
N GLY A 35 -8.32 -12.57 1.91
CA GLY A 35 -8.42 -12.97 3.32
C GLY A 35 -7.09 -13.01 4.02
N GLU A 36 -6.00 -12.87 3.29
CA GLU A 36 -4.68 -12.87 3.88
C GLU A 36 -4.46 -11.59 4.68
N LYS A 37 -3.74 -11.70 5.79
CA LYS A 37 -3.43 -10.55 6.64
C LYS A 37 -1.94 -10.32 6.68
N LEU A 38 -1.55 -9.06 6.56
CA LEU A 38 -0.14 -8.66 6.56
C LEU A 38 0.06 -7.63 7.67
N MET A 39 1.12 -7.81 8.46
CA MET A 39 1.51 -6.82 9.47
C MET A 39 2.66 -6.00 8.93
N VAL A 40 2.55 -4.69 9.05
CA VAL A 40 3.57 -3.78 8.53
C VAL A 40 3.99 -2.80 9.61
N ARG A 41 5.18 -2.21 9.43
CA ARG A 41 5.74 -1.25 10.37
C ARG A 41 5.15 0.14 10.17
N GLU A 42 4.73 0.46 8.97
CA GLU A 42 4.16 1.77 8.68
C GLU A 42 2.84 1.95 9.43
N GLY A 43 2.56 3.16 9.87
CA GLY A 43 1.31 3.46 10.52
C GLY A 43 0.17 3.47 9.50
N VAL A 44 -1.07 3.36 10.01
CA VAL A 44 -2.24 3.35 9.14
C VAL A 44 -2.29 4.61 8.27
N ASP A 45 -2.01 5.76 8.85
CA ASP A 45 -2.06 7.02 8.09
C ASP A 45 -1.04 7.00 6.95
N GLU A 46 0.12 6.44 7.20
CA GLU A 46 1.16 6.37 6.20
C GLU A 46 0.76 5.45 5.05
N VAL A 47 0.14 4.31 5.37
CA VAL A 47 -0.33 3.39 4.35
C VAL A 47 -1.41 4.06 3.51
N ILE A 48 -2.33 4.76 4.17
CA ILE A 48 -3.41 5.47 3.47
C ILE A 48 -2.82 6.52 2.53
N ARG A 49 -1.87 7.30 3.01
CA ARG A 49 -1.26 8.33 2.17
C ARG A 49 -0.56 7.72 0.96
N SER A 50 0.12 6.61 1.16
CA SER A 50 0.81 5.94 0.05
C SER A 50 -0.19 5.46 -0.99
N THR A 51 -1.32 4.93 -0.56
CA THR A 51 -2.35 4.45 -1.46
C THR A 51 -2.97 5.60 -2.24
N ILE A 52 -3.28 6.69 -1.55
CA ILE A 52 -3.86 7.85 -2.20
C ILE A 52 -2.89 8.44 -3.22
N SER A 53 -1.64 8.56 -2.82
CA SER A 53 -0.61 9.10 -3.70
C SER A 53 -0.48 8.25 -4.96
N TYR A 54 -0.50 6.94 -4.81
CA TYR A 54 -0.42 6.04 -5.95
C TYR A 54 -1.61 6.26 -6.90
N ARG A 55 -2.81 6.35 -6.35
CA ARG A 55 -4.02 6.52 -7.16
C ARG A 55 -4.06 7.86 -7.85
N GLN A 56 -3.64 8.91 -7.15
CA GLN A 56 -3.57 10.23 -7.75
C GLN A 56 -2.58 10.26 -8.89
N HIS A 57 -1.45 9.61 -8.69
CA HIS A 57 -0.44 9.55 -9.73
C HIS A 57 -0.98 8.85 -10.97
N LEU A 58 -1.68 7.74 -10.79
CA LEU A 58 -2.29 7.03 -11.90
C LEU A 58 -3.30 7.88 -12.65
N ASN A 59 -4.11 8.60 -11.90
CA ASN A 59 -5.18 9.40 -12.50
C ASN A 59 -4.67 10.63 -13.21
N GLN A 60 -3.57 11.19 -12.75
CA GLN A 60 -3.00 12.39 -13.34
C GLN A 60 -2.03 12.09 -14.45
N GLU A 61 -1.58 10.87 -14.55
CA GLU A 61 -0.59 10.49 -15.52
C GLU A 61 -1.20 10.54 -16.89
N PRO A 62 -0.77 11.39 -17.71
CA PRO A 62 -1.30 11.34 -19.05
C PRO A 62 -0.67 10.18 -19.67
N LEU A 63 -0.44 9.61 -19.68
CA LEU A 63 -0.10 8.63 -20.27
C LEU A 63 1.04 8.42 -20.52
N PRO A 64 1.28 8.02 -20.50
CA PRO A 64 2.31 7.58 -20.47
C PRO A 64 3.24 7.84 -21.18
N ALA A 65 3.04 8.29 -21.56
CA ALA A 65 3.98 8.55 -22.26
C ALA A 65 5.13 8.60 -21.52
N GLU A 66 5.23 8.78 -20.97
CA GLU A 66 6.07 8.75 -20.40
C GLU A 66 6.38 8.02 -19.66
N ALA A 67 6.32 7.69 -19.60
CA ALA A 67 6.51 7.02 -18.88
C ALA A 67 7.28 6.43 -18.71
N PRO A 68 7.73 6.22 -18.65
CA PRO A 68 8.30 5.60 -18.29
C PRO A 68 8.86 5.40 -17.51
N LYS A 69 8.87 5.70 -17.21
CA LYS A 69 9.37 5.50 -16.56
C LYS A 69 9.77 4.93 -16.29
#